data_8f586db591a0ada00ef0bc5accb66045
#
_entry.id   8f586db591a0ada00ef0bc5accb66045
#
_cell.length_a   1.000
_cell.length_b   1.000
_cell.length_c   1.000
_cell.angle_alpha   90.00
_cell.angle_beta   90.00
_cell.angle_gamma   90.00
#
_symmetry.space_group_name_H-M   'P 1'
#
loop_
_entity.id
_entity.type
_entity.pdbx_description
1 polymer ?
#
loop_
_entity_poly.entity_id
_entity_poly.type
_entity_poly.pdbx_seq_one_letter_code
_entity_poly.pdbx_strand_id
1 'polypeptide(L)'
;MNKVIFIVIISSLFFFNINDEEKNKKLNNLFTQLKTNDYIMALKTENKIWKIWSTHPSNDRKGIRLTEMLAQGDLLISKKEFNNAIDIFSLIISIDSNWAEAWNKRATVLYLSGRYEDSIKDIKKVLQIEPRHFGALSGFGLNQIELKNYKAALKSYQEVQKIYPSMDTPKKMIPILKELISGQKI
;
A
#
# COMPACT_ATOMS: atom_id res chain seq x y z
N MET A 1 18.37 -3.58 -40.94
CA MET A 1 18.55 -3.61 -39.46
C MET A 1 17.33 -3.22 -38.63
N ASN A 2 16.26 -2.61 -39.19
CA ASN A 2 15.16 -2.05 -38.40
C ASN A 2 14.02 -3.01 -38.03
N LYS A 3 13.90 -4.19 -38.66
CA LYS A 3 12.80 -5.15 -38.34
C LYS A 3 13.02 -5.96 -37.07
N VAL A 4 14.25 -6.24 -36.70
CA VAL A 4 14.59 -7.07 -35.50
C VAL A 4 14.35 -6.28 -34.21
N ILE A 5 14.66 -4.97 -34.22
CA ILE A 5 14.46 -4.09 -33.05
C ILE A 5 12.96 -3.90 -32.74
N PHE A 6 12.13 -3.84 -33.79
CA PHE A 6 10.67 -3.68 -33.60
C PHE A 6 9.99 -4.93 -33.01
N ILE A 7 10.49 -6.13 -33.36
CA ILE A 7 9.96 -7.39 -32.80
C ILE A 7 10.33 -7.56 -31.32
N VAL A 8 11.54 -7.14 -30.92
CA VAL A 8 11.98 -7.23 -29.52
C VAL A 8 11.19 -6.27 -28.61
N ILE A 9 10.89 -5.05 -29.09
CA ILE A 9 10.10 -4.08 -28.33
C ILE A 9 8.64 -4.55 -28.17
N ILE A 10 8.04 -5.10 -29.23
CA ILE A 10 6.66 -5.62 -29.18
C ILE A 10 6.58 -6.84 -28.25
N SER A 11 7.56 -7.74 -28.28
CA SER A 11 7.57 -8.92 -27.41
C SER A 11 7.75 -8.53 -25.93
N SER A 12 8.62 -7.56 -25.62
CA SER A 12 8.83 -7.10 -24.24
C SER A 12 7.59 -6.40 -23.66
N LEU A 13 6.90 -5.58 -24.45
CA LEU A 13 5.64 -4.95 -24.07
C LEU A 13 4.51 -5.98 -23.88
N PHE A 14 4.47 -7.02 -24.70
CA PHE A 14 3.48 -8.08 -24.61
C PHE A 14 3.68 -8.95 -23.36
N PHE A 15 4.91 -9.32 -23.02
CA PHE A 15 5.23 -10.06 -21.79
C PHE A 15 4.98 -9.24 -20.53
N PHE A 16 5.26 -7.92 -20.54
CA PHE A 16 4.97 -7.02 -19.44
C PHE A 16 3.46 -6.97 -19.15
N ASN A 17 2.62 -6.81 -20.18
CA ASN A 17 1.16 -6.80 -20.04
C ASN A 17 0.58 -8.12 -19.51
N ILE A 18 1.11 -9.27 -19.92
CA ILE A 18 0.64 -10.58 -19.45
C ILE A 18 0.89 -10.76 -17.96
N ASN A 19 2.08 -10.39 -17.46
CA ASN A 19 2.43 -10.50 -16.05
C ASN A 19 1.56 -9.58 -15.16
N ASP A 20 1.28 -8.38 -15.62
CA ASP A 20 0.40 -7.45 -14.90
C ASP A 20 -1.05 -7.91 -14.88
N GLU A 21 -1.55 -8.48 -15.98
CA GLU A 21 -2.91 -9.02 -16.06
C GLU A 21 -3.08 -10.23 -15.12
N GLU A 22 -2.13 -11.16 -15.11
CA GLU A 22 -2.15 -12.32 -14.23
C GLU A 22 -2.09 -11.90 -12.75
N LYS A 23 -1.20 -10.95 -12.41
CA LYS A 23 -1.10 -10.37 -11.08
C LYS A 23 -2.42 -9.72 -10.64
N ASN A 24 -3.03 -8.92 -11.51
CA ASN A 24 -4.30 -8.27 -11.23
C ASN A 24 -5.44 -9.26 -11.06
N LYS A 25 -5.51 -10.31 -11.87
CA LYS A 25 -6.47 -11.41 -11.73
C LYS A 25 -6.31 -12.12 -10.39
N LYS A 26 -5.07 -12.41 -9.99
CA LYS A 26 -4.76 -13.03 -8.69
C LYS A 26 -5.17 -12.12 -7.52
N LEU A 27 -4.84 -10.82 -7.57
CA LEU A 27 -5.27 -9.85 -6.57
C LEU A 27 -6.80 -9.76 -6.48
N ASN A 28 -7.51 -9.68 -7.61
CA ASN A 28 -8.97 -9.63 -7.64
C ASN A 28 -9.60 -10.84 -6.94
N ASN A 29 -9.06 -12.05 -7.18
CA ASN A 29 -9.51 -13.26 -6.51
C ASN A 29 -9.24 -13.19 -4.98
N LEU A 30 -8.05 -12.74 -4.57
CA LEU A 30 -7.72 -12.57 -3.16
C LEU A 30 -8.61 -11.52 -2.47
N PHE A 31 -8.91 -10.41 -3.12
CA PHE A 31 -9.85 -9.42 -2.57
C PHE A 31 -11.28 -9.97 -2.43
N THR A 32 -11.70 -10.86 -3.32
CA THR A 32 -12.97 -11.58 -3.16
C THR A 32 -12.94 -12.49 -1.93
N GLN A 33 -11.85 -13.25 -1.75
CA GLN A 33 -11.65 -14.10 -0.57
C GLN A 33 -11.51 -13.31 0.73
N LEU A 34 -10.96 -12.09 0.69
CA LEU A 34 -10.77 -11.24 1.86
C LEU A 34 -12.11 -10.79 2.49
N LYS A 35 -13.20 -10.79 1.71
CA LYS A 35 -14.56 -10.44 2.18
C LYS A 35 -15.23 -11.52 3.03
N THR A 36 -14.51 -12.56 3.43
CA THR A 36 -15.03 -13.61 4.32
C THR A 36 -15.20 -13.12 5.76
N ASN A 37 -16.14 -13.72 6.48
CA ASN A 37 -16.29 -13.56 7.93
C ASN A 37 -15.37 -14.51 8.74
N ASP A 38 -14.74 -15.48 8.08
CA ASP A 38 -13.74 -16.36 8.70
C ASP A 38 -12.44 -15.58 8.89
N TYR A 39 -12.15 -15.25 10.14
CA TYR A 39 -10.97 -14.47 10.54
C TYR A 39 -9.64 -15.12 10.13
N ILE A 40 -9.54 -16.45 10.30
CA ILE A 40 -8.30 -17.18 9.97
C ILE A 40 -8.07 -17.20 8.45
N MET A 41 -9.14 -17.41 7.68
CA MET A 41 -9.07 -17.34 6.22
C MET A 41 -8.71 -15.95 5.74
N ALA A 42 -9.31 -14.92 6.36
CA ALA A 42 -9.01 -13.53 6.04
C ALA A 42 -7.53 -13.18 6.29
N LEU A 43 -6.96 -13.57 7.44
CA LEU A 43 -5.54 -13.37 7.76
C LEU A 43 -4.60 -14.08 6.75
N LYS A 44 -4.93 -15.33 6.38
CA LYS A 44 -4.15 -16.05 5.36
C LYS A 44 -4.20 -15.34 4.00
N THR A 45 -5.36 -14.80 3.66
CA THR A 45 -5.57 -14.05 2.42
C THR A 45 -4.85 -12.71 2.43
N GLU A 46 -4.93 -11.99 3.54
CA GLU A 46 -4.18 -10.75 3.78
C GLU A 46 -2.68 -10.95 3.55
N ASN A 47 -2.08 -11.98 4.17
CA ASN A 47 -0.67 -12.30 4.01
C ASN A 47 -0.28 -12.56 2.53
N LYS A 48 -1.16 -13.20 1.74
CA LYS A 48 -0.93 -13.38 0.31
C LYS A 48 -0.97 -12.06 -0.46
N ILE A 49 -1.87 -11.15 -0.10
CA ILE A 49 -1.96 -9.81 -0.69
C ILE A 49 -0.69 -9.02 -0.37
N TRP A 50 -0.28 -8.98 0.91
CA TRP A 50 0.95 -8.32 1.32
C TRP A 50 2.18 -8.86 0.60
N LYS A 51 2.28 -10.18 0.43
CA LYS A 51 3.38 -10.79 -0.33
C LYS A 51 3.42 -10.31 -1.78
N ILE A 52 2.25 -10.17 -2.42
CA ILE A 52 2.18 -9.66 -3.81
C ILE A 52 2.59 -8.19 -3.86
N TRP A 53 2.14 -7.36 -2.93
CA TRP A 53 2.48 -5.93 -2.90
C TRP A 53 3.96 -5.68 -2.57
N SER A 54 4.52 -6.45 -1.61
CA SER A 54 5.91 -6.31 -1.17
C SER A 54 6.94 -6.94 -2.12
N THR A 55 6.49 -7.61 -3.19
CA THR A 55 7.34 -8.14 -4.24
C THR A 55 7.21 -7.30 -5.49
N HIS A 56 8.31 -6.80 -6.03
CA HIS A 56 8.29 -6.02 -7.27
C HIS A 56 7.67 -6.84 -8.42
N PRO A 57 6.82 -6.24 -9.27
CA PRO A 57 6.12 -6.99 -10.33
C PRO A 57 7.06 -7.59 -11.38
N SER A 58 8.21 -6.96 -11.64
CA SER A 58 9.23 -7.54 -12.53
C SER A 58 10.10 -8.56 -11.81
N ASN A 59 10.31 -9.72 -12.43
CA ASN A 59 11.19 -10.79 -11.95
C ASN A 59 12.62 -10.70 -12.52
N ASP A 60 12.94 -9.58 -13.20
CA ASP A 60 14.29 -9.33 -13.69
C ASP A 60 15.25 -8.92 -12.56
N ARG A 61 16.54 -8.78 -12.88
CA ARG A 61 17.56 -8.38 -11.92
C ARG A 61 17.23 -7.05 -11.22
N LYS A 62 16.60 -6.11 -11.94
CA LYS A 62 16.18 -4.81 -11.38
C LYS A 62 15.06 -5.01 -10.35
N GLY A 63 14.02 -5.76 -10.68
CA GLY A 63 12.90 -6.01 -9.79
C GLY A 63 13.29 -6.78 -8.53
N ILE A 64 14.17 -7.78 -8.66
CA ILE A 64 14.74 -8.51 -7.51
C ILE A 64 15.46 -7.52 -6.59
N ARG A 65 16.34 -6.68 -7.14
CA ARG A 65 17.07 -5.68 -6.35
C ARG A 65 16.15 -4.67 -5.66
N LEU A 66 15.10 -4.21 -6.32
CA LEU A 66 14.13 -3.29 -5.72
C LEU A 66 13.38 -3.95 -4.55
N THR A 67 13.04 -5.25 -4.66
CA THR A 67 12.43 -6.03 -3.56
C THR A 67 13.39 -6.14 -2.37
N GLU A 68 14.68 -6.40 -2.62
CA GLU A 68 15.71 -6.44 -1.56
C GLU A 68 15.88 -5.07 -0.88
N MET A 69 15.88 -3.99 -1.65
CA MET A 69 15.94 -2.63 -1.10
C MET A 69 14.71 -2.30 -0.25
N LEU A 70 13.50 -2.77 -0.63
CA LEU A 70 12.30 -2.59 0.16
C LEU A 70 12.46 -3.28 1.54
N ALA A 71 12.94 -4.52 1.55
CA ALA A 71 13.21 -5.26 2.79
C ALA A 71 14.30 -4.59 3.65
N GLN A 72 15.33 -4.00 3.02
CA GLN A 72 16.33 -3.21 3.73
C GLN A 72 15.72 -1.98 4.40
N GLY A 73 14.81 -1.27 3.71
CA GLY A 73 14.05 -0.16 4.29
C GLY A 73 13.22 -0.58 5.50
N ASP A 74 12.57 -1.75 5.45
CA ASP A 74 11.83 -2.31 6.60
C ASP A 74 12.74 -2.59 7.80
N LEU A 75 13.97 -3.08 7.56
CA LEU A 75 14.96 -3.27 8.60
C LEU A 75 15.37 -1.93 9.25
N LEU A 76 15.54 -0.87 8.47
CA LEU A 76 15.85 0.47 8.99
C LEU A 76 14.70 1.02 9.84
N ILE A 77 13.43 0.79 9.43
CA ILE A 77 12.27 1.14 10.26
C ILE A 77 12.35 0.44 11.63
N SER A 78 12.64 -0.85 11.65
CA SER A 78 12.74 -1.63 12.91
C SER A 78 13.83 -1.11 13.83
N LYS A 79 14.90 -0.54 13.27
CA LYS A 79 16.01 0.13 14.00
C LYS A 79 15.72 1.59 14.35
N LYS A 80 14.55 2.13 13.94
CA LYS A 80 14.16 3.55 14.08
C LYS A 80 15.09 4.51 13.30
N GLU A 81 15.80 4.02 12.30
CA GLU A 81 16.64 4.80 11.41
C GLU A 81 15.78 5.43 10.29
N PHE A 82 14.85 6.32 10.68
CA PHE A 82 13.79 6.81 9.81
C PHE A 82 14.31 7.59 8.59
N ASN A 83 15.33 8.43 8.74
CA ASN A 83 15.88 9.18 7.61
C ASN A 83 16.48 8.23 6.56
N ASN A 84 17.26 7.24 6.97
CA ASN A 84 17.85 6.26 6.08
C ASN A 84 16.76 5.42 5.37
N ALA A 85 15.67 5.08 6.07
CA ALA A 85 14.53 4.39 5.48
C ALA A 85 13.82 5.26 4.43
N ILE A 86 13.60 6.56 4.70
CA ILE A 86 13.03 7.51 3.73
C ILE A 86 13.90 7.59 2.47
N ASP A 87 15.22 7.65 2.63
CA ASP A 87 16.16 7.74 1.51
C ASP A 87 16.10 6.50 0.62
N ILE A 88 16.08 5.30 1.21
CA ILE A 88 15.95 4.04 0.46
C ILE A 88 14.62 3.98 -0.29
N PHE A 89 13.49 4.27 0.36
CA PHE A 89 12.19 4.25 -0.32
C PHE A 89 12.10 5.34 -1.39
N SER A 90 12.70 6.50 -1.17
CA SER A 90 12.78 7.56 -2.19
C SER A 90 13.60 7.14 -3.41
N LEU A 91 14.70 6.42 -3.20
CA LEU A 91 15.48 5.83 -4.28
C LEU A 91 14.66 4.79 -5.06
N ILE A 92 13.94 3.88 -4.38
CA ILE A 92 13.05 2.92 -5.04
C ILE A 92 12.01 3.64 -5.90
N ILE A 93 11.34 4.65 -5.35
CA ILE A 93 10.33 5.45 -6.04
C ILE A 93 10.92 6.18 -7.26
N SER A 94 12.15 6.67 -7.18
CA SER A 94 12.83 7.30 -8.32
C SER A 94 13.13 6.33 -9.46
N ILE A 95 13.32 5.04 -9.15
CA ILE A 95 13.61 3.97 -10.12
C ILE A 95 12.30 3.40 -10.71
N ASP A 96 11.27 3.23 -9.87
CA ASP A 96 9.94 2.79 -10.29
C ASP A 96 8.84 3.48 -9.45
N SER A 97 8.30 4.55 -9.99
CA SER A 97 7.22 5.31 -9.37
C SER A 97 5.84 4.62 -9.44
N ASN A 98 5.73 3.50 -10.16
CA ASN A 98 4.48 2.73 -10.28
C ASN A 98 4.37 1.59 -9.27
N TRP A 99 5.37 1.39 -8.43
CA TRP A 99 5.29 0.40 -7.37
C TRP A 99 4.66 0.98 -6.10
N ALA A 100 3.37 0.72 -5.90
CA ALA A 100 2.58 1.28 -4.80
C ALA A 100 3.19 1.05 -3.42
N GLU A 101 3.76 -0.13 -3.17
CA GLU A 101 4.31 -0.48 -1.86
C GLU A 101 5.51 0.38 -1.46
N ALA A 102 6.32 0.84 -2.41
CA ALA A 102 7.42 1.76 -2.10
C ALA A 102 6.91 3.10 -1.52
N TRP A 103 5.85 3.64 -2.10
CA TRP A 103 5.16 4.83 -1.57
C TRP A 103 4.51 4.55 -0.22
N ASN A 104 3.86 3.39 -0.05
CA ASN A 104 3.23 2.99 1.21
C ASN A 104 4.25 2.90 2.35
N LYS A 105 5.40 2.29 2.09
CA LYS A 105 6.49 2.19 3.07
C LYS A 105 7.05 3.56 3.45
N ARG A 106 7.29 4.44 2.47
CA ARG A 106 7.74 5.81 2.77
C ARG A 106 6.69 6.59 3.56
N ALA A 107 5.41 6.48 3.19
CA ALA A 107 4.32 7.09 3.94
C ALA A 107 4.28 6.62 5.40
N THR A 108 4.52 5.33 5.64
CA THR A 108 4.59 4.78 7.01
C THR A 108 5.72 5.43 7.81
N VAL A 109 6.90 5.57 7.23
CA VAL A 109 8.04 6.21 7.93
C VAL A 109 7.79 7.68 8.17
N LEU A 110 7.20 8.39 7.21
CA LEU A 110 6.82 9.80 7.35
C LEU A 110 5.81 9.98 8.49
N TYR A 111 4.81 9.10 8.61
CA TYR A 111 3.88 9.08 9.74
C TYR A 111 4.63 8.88 11.08
N LEU A 112 5.50 7.88 11.17
CA LEU A 112 6.30 7.59 12.37
C LEU A 112 7.24 8.74 12.76
N SER A 113 7.58 9.59 11.80
CA SER A 113 8.41 10.79 11.98
C SER A 113 7.59 12.06 12.28
N GLY A 114 6.25 11.95 12.44
CA GLY A 114 5.35 13.08 12.67
C GLY A 114 5.10 13.96 11.44
N ARG A 115 5.53 13.52 10.25
CA ARG A 115 5.37 14.25 8.97
C ARG A 115 4.07 13.85 8.29
N TYR A 116 2.96 14.17 8.93
CA TYR A 116 1.62 13.64 8.55
C TYR A 116 1.17 14.10 7.17
N GLU A 117 1.39 15.37 6.80
CA GLU A 117 1.00 15.91 5.50
C GLU A 117 1.79 15.27 4.35
N ASP A 118 3.08 15.00 4.55
CA ASP A 118 3.91 14.33 3.55
C ASP A 118 3.52 12.86 3.42
N SER A 119 3.24 12.19 4.54
CA SER A 119 2.67 10.83 4.55
C SER A 119 1.38 10.76 3.73
N ILE A 120 0.46 11.72 3.91
CA ILE A 120 -0.79 11.78 3.16
C ILE A 120 -0.56 11.97 1.65
N LYS A 121 0.46 12.74 1.24
CA LYS A 121 0.81 12.90 -0.19
C LYS A 121 1.21 11.55 -0.78
N ASP A 122 2.06 10.80 -0.08
CA ASP A 122 2.50 9.47 -0.52
C ASP A 122 1.33 8.48 -0.54
N ILE A 123 0.49 8.45 0.49
CA ILE A 123 -0.73 7.62 0.52
C ILE A 123 -1.64 7.88 -0.68
N LYS A 124 -1.81 9.15 -1.09
CA LYS A 124 -2.59 9.48 -2.28
C LYS A 124 -1.99 8.85 -3.54
N LYS A 125 -0.66 8.76 -3.64
CA LYS A 125 0.02 8.04 -4.74
C LYS A 125 -0.25 6.55 -4.70
N VAL A 126 -0.18 5.93 -3.51
CA VAL A 126 -0.56 4.52 -3.33
C VAL A 126 -1.98 4.27 -3.85
N LEU A 127 -2.94 5.09 -3.43
CA LEU A 127 -4.36 4.90 -3.76
C LEU A 127 -4.70 5.24 -5.22
N GLN A 128 -3.86 6.01 -5.92
CA GLN A 128 -3.94 6.19 -7.37
C GLN A 128 -3.53 4.91 -8.12
N ILE A 129 -2.54 4.17 -7.61
CA ILE A 129 -2.02 2.93 -8.22
C ILE A 129 -2.87 1.73 -7.83
N GLU A 130 -3.18 1.57 -6.55
CA GLU A 130 -4.03 0.49 -6.00
C GLU A 130 -5.09 1.08 -5.06
N PRO A 131 -6.29 1.37 -5.57
CA PRO A 131 -7.37 1.98 -4.78
C PRO A 131 -7.86 1.12 -3.60
N ARG A 132 -7.58 -0.19 -3.63
CA ARG A 132 -7.97 -1.14 -2.58
C ARG A 132 -6.88 -1.38 -1.55
N HIS A 133 -5.82 -0.58 -1.54
CA HIS A 133 -4.70 -0.76 -0.62
C HIS A 133 -5.14 -0.44 0.82
N PHE A 134 -5.67 -1.45 1.52
CA PHE A 134 -6.25 -1.29 2.86
C PHE A 134 -5.24 -0.79 3.90
N GLY A 135 -3.94 -1.10 3.75
CA GLY A 135 -2.88 -0.54 4.59
C GLY A 135 -2.74 0.96 4.41
N ALA A 136 -2.72 1.44 3.16
CA ALA A 136 -2.65 2.86 2.87
C ALA A 136 -3.91 3.61 3.32
N LEU A 137 -5.10 3.05 3.12
CA LEU A 137 -6.35 3.60 3.66
C LEU A 137 -6.31 3.68 5.19
N SER A 138 -5.84 2.63 5.88
CA SER A 138 -5.67 2.65 7.33
C SER A 138 -4.67 3.72 7.77
N GLY A 139 -3.54 3.82 7.08
CA GLY A 139 -2.53 4.86 7.29
C GLY A 139 -3.10 6.27 7.07
N PHE A 140 -3.95 6.47 6.05
CA PHE A 140 -4.66 7.73 5.86
C PHE A 140 -5.52 8.07 7.09
N GLY A 141 -6.29 7.09 7.57
CA GLY A 141 -7.10 7.24 8.78
C GLY A 141 -6.27 7.67 9.99
N LEU A 142 -5.11 7.04 10.24
CA LEU A 142 -4.19 7.39 11.31
C LEU A 142 -3.67 8.84 11.17
N ASN A 143 -3.17 9.22 9.99
CA ASN A 143 -2.72 10.59 9.75
C ASN A 143 -3.82 11.63 10.00
N GLN A 144 -5.06 11.33 9.58
CA GLN A 144 -6.19 12.23 9.78
C GLN A 144 -6.61 12.34 11.25
N ILE A 145 -6.38 11.31 12.07
CA ILE A 145 -6.58 11.36 13.52
C ILE A 145 -5.57 12.32 14.16
N GLU A 146 -4.28 12.20 13.82
CA GLU A 146 -3.23 13.09 14.33
C GLU A 146 -3.51 14.56 13.97
N LEU A 147 -4.04 14.79 12.77
CA LEU A 147 -4.46 16.11 12.30
C LEU A 147 -5.85 16.54 12.82
N LYS A 148 -6.48 15.76 13.70
CA LYS A 148 -7.82 15.98 14.27
C LYS A 148 -8.96 16.07 13.24
N ASN A 149 -8.72 15.55 12.04
CA ASN A 149 -9.70 15.47 10.95
C ASN A 149 -10.57 14.20 11.06
N TYR A 150 -11.27 14.03 12.17
CA TYR A 150 -11.96 12.79 12.52
C TYR A 150 -12.99 12.33 11.49
N LYS A 151 -13.65 13.25 10.79
CA LYS A 151 -14.59 12.91 9.70
C LYS A 151 -13.87 12.22 8.53
N ALA A 152 -12.69 12.70 8.15
CA ALA A 152 -11.88 12.09 7.09
C ALA A 152 -11.34 10.72 7.53
N ALA A 153 -10.88 10.60 8.77
CA ALA A 153 -10.45 9.32 9.36
C ALA A 153 -11.59 8.29 9.36
N LEU A 154 -12.79 8.69 9.81
CA LEU A 154 -13.97 7.82 9.81
C LEU A 154 -14.30 7.29 8.41
N LYS A 155 -14.31 8.19 7.40
CA LYS A 155 -14.56 7.78 6.02
C LYS A 155 -13.52 6.76 5.54
N SER A 156 -12.25 6.98 5.86
CA SER A 156 -11.18 6.06 5.45
C SER A 156 -11.34 4.66 6.07
N TYR A 157 -11.61 4.57 7.37
CA TYR A 157 -11.85 3.27 8.01
C TYR A 157 -13.12 2.58 7.52
N GLN A 158 -14.14 3.33 7.14
CA GLN A 158 -15.33 2.77 6.49
C GLN A 158 -15.00 2.15 5.12
N GLU A 159 -14.11 2.77 4.33
CA GLU A 159 -13.62 2.18 3.08
C GLU A 159 -12.79 0.92 3.33
N VAL A 160 -11.90 0.93 4.34
CA VAL A 160 -11.18 -0.29 4.75
C VAL A 160 -12.16 -1.41 5.10
N GLN A 161 -13.21 -1.13 5.87
CA GLN A 161 -14.19 -2.12 6.30
C GLN A 161 -14.96 -2.73 5.11
N LYS A 162 -15.20 -1.97 4.04
CA LYS A 162 -15.81 -2.50 2.81
C LYS A 162 -14.89 -3.47 2.07
N ILE A 163 -13.57 -3.21 2.08
CA ILE A 163 -12.56 -4.02 1.40
C ILE A 163 -12.22 -5.26 2.24
N TYR A 164 -12.07 -5.08 3.54
CA TYR A 164 -11.64 -6.09 4.51
C TYR A 164 -12.54 -6.07 5.76
N PRO A 165 -13.75 -6.68 5.68
CA PRO A 165 -14.77 -6.58 6.75
C PRO A 165 -14.32 -7.17 8.09
N SER A 166 -13.47 -8.19 8.09
CA SER A 166 -12.98 -8.85 9.30
C SER A 166 -11.78 -8.17 9.96
N MET A 167 -11.21 -7.11 9.34
CA MET A 167 -10.09 -6.36 9.91
C MET A 167 -10.47 -5.69 11.24
N ASP A 168 -9.65 -5.88 12.27
CA ASP A 168 -9.95 -5.40 13.63
C ASP A 168 -9.85 -3.86 13.75
N THR A 169 -8.89 -3.25 13.08
CA THR A 169 -8.65 -1.80 13.21
C THR A 169 -9.89 -0.97 12.86
N PRO A 170 -10.57 -1.15 11.72
CA PRO A 170 -11.81 -0.41 11.44
C PRO A 170 -12.92 -0.68 12.45
N LYS A 171 -13.08 -1.93 12.91
CA LYS A 171 -14.10 -2.30 13.91
C LYS A 171 -13.92 -1.53 15.21
N LYS A 172 -12.69 -1.30 15.63
CA LYS A 172 -12.35 -0.55 16.85
C LYS A 172 -12.45 0.97 16.62
N MET A 173 -11.93 1.47 15.49
CA MET A 173 -11.79 2.91 15.27
C MET A 173 -13.08 3.60 14.85
N ILE A 174 -13.97 2.94 14.10
CA ILE A 174 -15.22 3.53 13.63
C ILE A 174 -16.13 4.02 14.79
N PRO A 175 -16.42 3.22 15.84
CA PRO A 175 -17.23 3.70 16.96
C PRO A 175 -16.55 4.86 17.72
N ILE A 176 -15.24 4.78 17.98
CA ILE A 176 -14.47 5.84 18.66
C ILE A 176 -14.57 7.16 17.88
N LEU A 177 -14.36 7.11 16.56
CA LEU A 177 -14.41 8.30 15.72
C LEU A 177 -15.82 8.91 15.64
N LYS A 178 -16.87 8.09 15.65
CA LYS A 178 -18.25 8.58 15.71
C LYS A 178 -18.51 9.34 17.02
N GLU A 179 -18.03 8.83 18.14
CA GLU A 179 -18.15 9.48 19.45
C GLU A 179 -17.39 10.81 19.47
N LEU A 180 -16.13 10.83 19.02
CA LEU A 180 -15.33 12.08 18.92
C LEU A 180 -16.00 13.12 18.04
N ILE A 181 -16.62 12.73 16.94
CA ILE A 181 -17.33 13.66 16.04
C ILE A 181 -18.60 14.20 16.70
N SER A 182 -19.32 13.36 17.46
CA SER A 182 -20.54 13.80 18.16
C SER A 182 -20.21 14.78 19.29
N GLY A 183 -19.14 14.54 20.04
CA GLY A 183 -18.66 15.42 21.11
C GLY A 183 -18.10 16.77 20.62
N GLN A 184 -17.70 16.89 19.35
CA GLN A 184 -17.26 18.15 18.76
C GLN A 184 -18.43 19.07 18.30
N LYS A 185 -19.67 18.59 18.40
CA LYS A 185 -20.86 19.37 17.97
C LYS A 185 -21.46 20.24 19.07
N ILE A 186 -20.82 20.28 20.25
CA ILE A 186 -21.15 21.17 21.37
C ILE A 186 -20.19 22.36 21.32
#